data_a937b49fc207dd25597a9faec761acb9
#
_entry.id   a937b49fc207dd25597a9faec761acb9
#
_cell.length_a   1.000
_cell.length_b   1.000
_cell.length_c   1.000
_cell.angle_alpha   90.00
_cell.angle_beta   90.00
_cell.angle_gamma   90.00
#
_symmetry.space_group_name_H-M   'P 1'
#
loop_
_entity.id
_entity.type
_entity.pdbx_description
1 polymer ?
#
loop_
_entity_poly.entity_id
_entity_poly.type
_entity_poly.pdbx_seq_one_letter_code
_entity_poly.pdbx_strand_id
1 'polypeptide(L)'
;MGESVILHAERSFLVCRKPVGVECEHELPALLAEEMKCKADSLYCVHRLDRAVGGVMVWARTPKAAAELSRQVQEKALQKAYLAVCSGIPTPDTGEMRDLLFKDSVKQKSFAVSSSRRGVKEALLDYHVLQDAVLNGSPAALVRVTLRTGRFHQIRCQFATRGHP
;
A
#
# COMPACT_ATOMS: atom_id res chain seq x y z
N MET A 1 -27.66 6.15 -2.72
CA MET A 1 -26.73 6.44 -1.61
C MET A 1 -25.43 5.69 -1.90
N GLY A 2 -24.31 6.38 -1.99
CA GLY A 2 -22.99 5.73 -2.15
C GLY A 2 -22.67 4.88 -0.92
N GLU A 3 -21.93 3.79 -1.14
CA GLU A 3 -21.48 2.93 -0.05
C GLU A 3 -20.52 3.71 0.87
N SER A 4 -20.74 3.64 2.20
CA SER A 4 -19.87 4.31 3.18
C SER A 4 -18.41 3.91 3.00
N VAL A 5 -17.53 4.87 3.01
CA VAL A 5 -16.08 4.62 3.00
C VAL A 5 -15.53 4.37 4.40
N ILE A 6 -16.26 4.76 5.46
CA ILE A 6 -15.87 4.58 6.85
C ILE A 6 -16.34 3.20 7.33
N LEU A 7 -15.40 2.39 7.78
CA LEU A 7 -15.65 1.04 8.32
C LEU A 7 -15.82 1.07 9.85
N HIS A 8 -15.09 1.95 10.53
CA HIS A 8 -15.12 2.10 11.97
C HIS A 8 -14.60 3.49 12.37
N ALA A 9 -15.17 4.08 13.41
CA ALA A 9 -14.74 5.38 13.91
C ALA A 9 -14.76 5.46 15.43
N GLU A 10 -13.62 5.92 15.98
CA GLU A 10 -13.41 6.20 17.39
C GLU A 10 -13.12 7.70 17.60
N ARG A 11 -13.01 8.13 18.85
CA ARG A 11 -12.65 9.52 19.17
C ARG A 11 -11.29 9.92 18.62
N SER A 12 -10.32 8.99 18.62
CA SER A 12 -8.91 9.24 18.30
C SER A 12 -8.47 8.79 16.92
N PHE A 13 -9.18 7.84 16.31
CA PHE A 13 -8.86 7.31 14.97
C PHE A 13 -10.12 6.85 14.23
N LEU A 14 -9.99 6.61 12.95
CA LEU A 14 -10.98 5.92 12.13
C LEU A 14 -10.31 4.90 11.21
N VAL A 15 -11.07 3.91 10.79
CA VAL A 15 -10.71 2.93 9.78
C VAL A 15 -11.61 3.13 8.58
N CYS A 16 -11.04 3.23 7.39
CA CYS A 16 -11.80 3.43 6.17
C CYS A 16 -11.37 2.46 5.06
N ARG A 17 -12.23 2.29 4.09
CA ARG A 17 -11.92 1.65 2.82
C ARG A 17 -11.65 2.73 1.78
N LYS A 18 -10.38 2.91 1.39
CA LYS A 18 -10.04 3.79 0.28
C LYS A 18 -10.53 3.18 -1.04
N PRO A 19 -11.36 3.85 -1.82
CA PRO A 19 -11.73 3.40 -3.16
C PRO A 19 -10.53 3.40 -4.12
N VAL A 20 -10.60 2.56 -5.14
CA VAL A 20 -9.66 2.61 -6.28
C VAL A 20 -9.85 3.94 -7.02
N GLY A 21 -8.77 4.54 -7.47
CA GLY A 21 -8.78 5.81 -8.19
C GLY A 21 -8.71 7.06 -7.30
N VAL A 22 -9.02 6.94 -6.01
CA VAL A 22 -8.99 8.05 -5.03
C VAL A 22 -7.57 8.24 -4.50
N GLU A 23 -7.14 9.48 -4.44
CA GLU A 23 -5.82 9.88 -3.94
C GLU A 23 -5.87 10.10 -2.42
N CYS A 24 -4.78 9.74 -1.71
CA CYS A 24 -4.75 9.74 -0.23
C CYS A 24 -4.59 11.13 0.39
N GLU A 25 -3.96 12.09 -0.28
CA GLU A 25 -3.54 13.34 0.38
C GLU A 25 -4.61 14.43 0.33
N HIS A 26 -5.44 14.45 -0.72
CA HIS A 26 -6.46 15.49 -0.92
C HIS A 26 -7.86 14.94 -1.10
N GLU A 27 -8.05 13.94 -1.97
CA GLU A 27 -9.38 13.43 -2.30
C GLU A 27 -9.99 12.60 -1.16
N LEU A 28 -9.22 11.67 -0.57
CA LEU A 28 -9.72 10.80 0.50
C LEU A 28 -10.09 11.57 1.78
N PRO A 29 -9.25 12.49 2.31
CA PRO A 29 -9.65 13.25 3.50
C PRO A 29 -10.88 14.13 3.27
N ALA A 30 -11.12 14.62 2.05
CA ALA A 30 -12.35 15.34 1.74
C ALA A 30 -13.59 14.43 1.85
N LEU A 31 -13.54 13.22 1.28
CA LEU A 31 -14.61 12.22 1.40
C LEU A 31 -14.88 11.82 2.87
N LEU A 32 -13.82 11.57 3.63
CA LEU A 32 -13.93 11.22 5.06
C LEU A 32 -14.52 12.36 5.87
N ALA A 33 -14.12 13.59 5.59
CA ALA A 33 -14.59 14.78 6.28
C ALA A 33 -16.09 15.04 6.02
N GLU A 34 -16.53 14.84 4.79
CA GLU A 34 -17.94 14.94 4.41
C GLU A 34 -18.80 13.93 5.19
N GLU A 35 -18.39 12.65 5.18
CA GLU A 35 -19.11 11.57 5.86
C GLU A 35 -19.11 11.74 7.39
N MET A 36 -17.98 12.18 7.98
CA MET A 36 -17.82 12.44 9.40
C MET A 36 -18.39 13.79 9.86
N LYS A 37 -18.84 14.65 8.95
CA LYS A 37 -19.26 16.03 9.22
C LYS A 37 -18.19 16.81 10.01
N CYS A 38 -16.94 16.71 9.63
CA CYS A 38 -15.80 17.37 10.27
C CYS A 38 -14.94 18.12 9.23
N LYS A 39 -13.89 18.81 9.68
CA LYS A 39 -12.93 19.46 8.78
C LYS A 39 -11.90 18.46 8.30
N ALA A 40 -11.53 18.48 7.02
CA ALA A 40 -10.49 17.60 6.45
C ALA A 40 -9.14 17.77 7.19
N ASP A 41 -8.79 18.99 7.59
CA ASP A 41 -7.56 19.30 8.32
C ASP A 41 -7.50 18.68 9.74
N SER A 42 -8.63 18.16 10.25
CA SER A 42 -8.67 17.42 11.51
C SER A 42 -8.37 15.92 11.36
N LEU A 43 -8.08 15.47 10.14
CA LEU A 43 -7.76 14.08 9.80
C LEU A 43 -6.28 13.95 9.40
N TYR A 44 -5.57 13.04 10.04
CA TYR A 44 -4.14 12.85 9.87
C TYR A 44 -3.85 11.54 9.15
N CYS A 45 -3.23 11.65 7.97
CA CYS A 45 -2.79 10.50 7.19
C CYS A 45 -1.49 9.93 7.77
N VAL A 46 -1.51 8.71 8.29
CA VAL A 46 -0.34 8.07 8.90
C VAL A 46 0.35 7.05 7.97
N HIS A 47 -0.34 6.58 6.94
CA HIS A 47 0.20 5.76 5.86
C HIS A 47 -0.62 5.95 4.59
N ARG A 48 -0.08 5.52 3.44
CA ARG A 48 -0.71 5.75 2.14
C ARG A 48 -0.84 4.46 1.34
N LEU A 49 -1.85 4.44 0.47
CA LEU A 49 -2.00 3.52 -0.65
C LEU A 49 -1.82 4.31 -1.95
N ASP A 50 -1.33 3.64 -2.99
CA ASP A 50 -1.25 4.25 -4.32
C ASP A 50 -2.66 4.56 -4.85
N ARG A 51 -2.81 5.52 -5.74
CA ARG A 51 -4.11 5.95 -6.29
C ARG A 51 -4.90 4.77 -6.88
N ALA A 52 -4.22 3.91 -7.64
CA ALA A 52 -4.82 2.74 -8.27
C ALA A 52 -5.11 1.57 -7.31
N VAL A 53 -4.74 1.69 -6.04
CA VAL A 53 -4.91 0.63 -5.04
C VAL A 53 -6.08 0.96 -4.13
N GLY A 54 -7.05 0.06 -4.04
CA GLY A 54 -8.10 0.09 -3.02
C GLY A 54 -7.69 -0.68 -1.77
N GLY A 55 -8.31 -0.39 -0.63
CA GLY A 55 -8.04 -1.15 0.59
C GLY A 55 -8.28 -0.40 1.88
N VAL A 56 -8.00 -1.10 2.98
CA VAL A 56 -8.24 -0.59 4.33
C VAL A 56 -7.11 0.33 4.76
N MET A 57 -7.48 1.47 5.33
CA MET A 57 -6.56 2.47 5.89
C MET A 57 -7.01 2.89 7.28
N VAL A 58 -6.04 3.23 8.12
CA VAL A 58 -6.26 3.89 9.41
C VAL A 58 -5.87 5.37 9.30
N TRP A 59 -6.71 6.23 9.87
CA TRP A 59 -6.50 7.67 9.96
C TRP A 59 -6.58 8.11 11.41
N ALA A 60 -5.70 8.98 11.85
CA ALA A 60 -5.82 9.59 13.16
C ALA A 60 -6.75 10.81 13.10
N ARG A 61 -7.44 11.06 14.22
CA ARG A 61 -8.37 12.19 14.43
C ARG A 61 -7.84 13.18 15.46
N THR A 62 -6.70 12.87 16.07
CA THR A 62 -6.02 13.74 17.03
C THR A 62 -4.51 13.74 16.79
N PRO A 63 -3.80 14.82 17.10
CA PRO A 63 -2.34 14.85 16.98
C PRO A 63 -1.63 13.74 17.79
N LYS A 64 -2.15 13.42 18.97
CA LYS A 64 -1.61 12.34 19.83
C LYS A 64 -1.73 10.98 19.15
N ALA A 65 -2.89 10.67 18.58
CA ALA A 65 -3.10 9.42 17.85
C ALA A 65 -2.26 9.38 16.56
N ALA A 66 -2.08 10.52 15.87
CA ALA A 66 -1.24 10.62 14.69
C ALA A 66 0.22 10.29 15.02
N ALA A 67 0.75 10.83 16.10
CA ALA A 67 2.10 10.52 16.56
C ALA A 67 2.26 9.03 16.91
N GLU A 68 1.32 8.46 17.65
CA GLU A 68 1.36 7.06 18.06
C GLU A 68 1.24 6.09 16.87
N LEU A 69 0.28 6.30 15.99
CA LEU A 69 0.12 5.47 14.79
C LEU A 69 1.31 5.60 13.83
N SER A 70 1.87 6.82 13.69
CA SER A 70 3.09 7.04 12.90
C SER A 70 4.28 6.29 13.48
N ARG A 71 4.43 6.26 14.80
CA ARG A 71 5.45 5.47 15.50
C ARG A 71 5.30 3.99 15.20
N GLN A 72 4.07 3.44 15.31
CA GLN A 72 3.78 2.03 15.00
C GLN A 72 4.09 1.68 13.54
N VAL A 73 3.81 2.59 12.60
CA VAL A 73 4.19 2.40 11.18
C VAL A 73 5.71 2.37 11.01
N GLN A 74 6.46 3.26 11.69
CA GLN A 74 7.92 3.32 11.62
C GLN A 74 8.58 2.10 12.25
N GLU A 75 8.06 1.65 13.40
CA GLU A 75 8.53 0.45 14.12
C GLU A 75 8.09 -0.86 13.48
N LYS A 76 7.33 -0.79 12.38
CA LYS A 76 6.76 -1.94 11.67
C LYS A 76 5.80 -2.79 12.52
N ALA A 77 5.25 -2.22 13.58
CA ALA A 77 4.23 -2.85 14.41
C ALA A 77 2.88 -2.97 13.66
N LEU A 78 2.60 -2.03 12.75
CA LEU A 78 1.46 -2.11 11.84
C LEU A 78 1.80 -3.02 10.65
N GLN A 79 1.30 -4.25 10.67
CA GLN A 79 1.47 -5.19 9.57
C GLN A 79 0.66 -4.76 8.35
N LYS A 80 1.26 -4.86 7.16
CA LYS A 80 0.65 -4.49 5.88
C LYS A 80 0.57 -5.70 4.98
N ALA A 81 -0.65 -6.18 4.74
CA ALA A 81 -0.93 -7.27 3.82
C ALA A 81 -1.74 -6.77 2.63
N TYR A 82 -1.42 -7.29 1.45
CA TYR A 82 -2.06 -6.94 0.19
C TYR A 82 -2.46 -8.19 -0.57
N LEU A 83 -3.47 -8.06 -1.40
CA LEU A 83 -3.75 -8.97 -2.49
C LEU A 83 -3.29 -8.30 -3.79
N ALA A 84 -2.55 -9.03 -4.60
CA ALA A 84 -2.10 -8.58 -5.91
C ALA A 84 -2.39 -9.65 -6.96
N VAL A 85 -2.75 -9.23 -8.15
CA VAL A 85 -2.76 -10.08 -9.33
C VAL A 85 -1.51 -9.76 -10.12
N CYS A 86 -0.74 -10.77 -10.49
CA CYS A 86 0.45 -10.62 -11.31
C CYS A 86 0.39 -11.49 -12.57
N SER A 87 1.11 -11.10 -13.60
CA SER A 87 1.28 -11.90 -14.81
C SER A 87 2.19 -13.10 -14.54
N GLY A 88 1.83 -14.26 -15.10
CA GLY A 88 2.54 -15.51 -14.82
C GLY A 88 2.29 -16.03 -13.41
N ILE A 89 2.90 -17.15 -13.10
CA ILE A 89 2.79 -17.84 -11.80
C ILE A 89 4.17 -17.84 -11.16
N PRO A 90 4.37 -17.11 -10.06
CA PRO A 90 5.65 -17.12 -9.35
C PRO A 90 5.99 -18.52 -8.82
N THR A 91 7.23 -18.92 -9.00
CA THR A 91 7.76 -20.19 -8.50
C THR A 91 9.04 -19.92 -7.69
N PRO A 92 9.14 -20.43 -6.44
CA PRO A 92 8.16 -21.24 -5.72
C PRO A 92 6.91 -20.45 -5.31
N ASP A 93 5.85 -21.15 -4.87
CA ASP A 93 4.56 -20.54 -4.46
C ASP A 93 4.68 -19.59 -3.28
N THR A 94 5.75 -19.68 -2.51
CA THR A 94 6.06 -18.79 -1.39
C THR A 94 7.50 -18.36 -1.42
N GLY A 95 7.77 -17.13 -0.97
CA GLY A 95 9.14 -16.65 -0.92
C GLY A 95 9.28 -15.26 -0.33
N GLU A 96 10.55 -14.86 -0.17
CA GLU A 96 10.97 -13.51 0.20
C GLU A 96 11.51 -12.81 -1.05
N MET A 97 11.18 -11.55 -1.22
CA MET A 97 11.81 -10.69 -2.21
C MET A 97 12.57 -9.56 -1.50
N ARG A 98 13.88 -9.53 -1.75
CA ARG A 98 14.79 -8.51 -1.23
C ARG A 98 15.46 -7.80 -2.41
N ASP A 99 15.30 -6.50 -2.50
CA ASP A 99 15.88 -5.67 -3.56
C ASP A 99 16.31 -4.30 -3.01
N LEU A 100 17.21 -3.65 -3.72
CA LEU A 100 17.51 -2.24 -3.55
C LEU A 100 16.66 -1.44 -4.54
N LEU A 101 15.79 -0.56 -4.03
CA LEU A 101 14.90 0.24 -4.87
C LEU A 101 15.31 1.72 -4.87
N PHE A 102 15.34 2.28 -6.07
CA PHE A 102 15.50 3.71 -6.33
C PHE A 102 14.19 4.30 -6.81
N LYS A 103 13.69 5.35 -6.14
CA LYS A 103 12.52 6.11 -6.59
C LYS A 103 12.97 7.22 -7.55
N ASP A 104 12.54 7.13 -8.79
CA ASP A 104 12.66 8.23 -9.76
C ASP A 104 11.44 9.15 -9.60
N SER A 105 11.65 10.34 -9.05
CA SER A 105 10.57 11.30 -8.80
C SER A 105 10.07 11.97 -10.08
N VAL A 106 10.87 12.03 -11.14
CA VAL A 106 10.47 12.57 -12.44
C VAL A 106 9.57 11.59 -13.17
N LYS A 107 9.99 10.34 -13.25
CA LYS A 107 9.22 9.26 -13.91
C LYS A 107 8.09 8.71 -13.05
N GLN A 108 7.99 9.11 -11.77
CA GLN A 108 7.05 8.56 -10.79
C GLN A 108 7.05 7.02 -10.78
N LYS A 109 8.25 6.43 -10.81
CA LYS A 109 8.46 4.97 -10.81
C LYS A 109 9.59 4.57 -9.86
N SER A 110 9.53 3.32 -9.37
CA SER A 110 10.63 2.68 -8.68
C SER A 110 11.34 1.69 -9.61
N PHE A 111 12.64 1.58 -9.44
CA PHE A 111 13.52 0.68 -10.18
C PHE A 111 14.34 -0.14 -9.20
N ALA A 112 14.49 -1.44 -9.46
CA ALA A 112 15.49 -2.26 -8.80
C ALA A 112 16.87 -1.91 -9.33
N VAL A 113 17.84 -1.77 -8.43
CA VAL A 113 19.23 -1.40 -8.75
C VAL A 113 20.20 -2.35 -8.05
N SER A 114 21.38 -2.55 -8.64
CA SER A 114 22.39 -3.49 -8.13
C SER A 114 23.28 -2.92 -7.04
N SER A 115 23.33 -1.59 -6.89
CA SER A 115 24.24 -0.94 -5.94
C SER A 115 23.56 0.10 -5.08
N SER A 116 23.99 0.22 -3.84
CA SER A 116 23.54 1.25 -2.92
C SER A 116 24.15 2.60 -3.26
N ARG A 117 23.32 3.65 -3.30
CA ARG A 117 23.72 5.05 -3.47
C ARG A 117 22.65 5.95 -2.82
N ARG A 118 22.92 7.25 -2.76
CA ARG A 118 21.94 8.21 -2.22
C ARG A 118 20.56 8.05 -2.88
N GLY A 119 19.51 7.92 -2.07
CA GLY A 119 18.13 7.72 -2.53
C GLY A 119 17.72 6.28 -2.77
N VAL A 120 18.65 5.33 -2.78
CA VAL A 120 18.35 3.89 -2.82
C VAL A 120 17.99 3.39 -1.42
N LYS A 121 16.98 2.54 -1.34
CA LYS A 121 16.51 1.96 -0.08
C LYS A 121 16.24 0.47 -0.25
N GLU A 122 16.59 -0.31 0.77
CA GLU A 122 16.22 -1.73 0.81
C GLU A 122 14.70 -1.91 0.86
N ALA A 123 14.20 -2.85 0.08
CA ALA A 123 12.80 -3.26 0.01
C ALA A 123 12.69 -4.75 0.28
N LEU A 124 11.82 -5.12 1.20
CA LEU A 124 11.64 -6.49 1.67
C LEU A 124 10.16 -6.80 1.79
N LEU A 125 9.73 -7.89 1.18
CA LEU A 125 8.39 -8.46 1.28
C LEU A 125 8.43 -9.97 1.30
N ASP A 126 7.39 -10.58 1.86
CA ASP A 126 7.08 -12.00 1.68
C ASP A 126 5.86 -12.13 0.78
N TYR A 127 5.80 -13.21 0.02
CA TYR A 127 4.64 -13.51 -0.80
C TYR A 127 4.20 -14.98 -0.69
N HIS A 128 2.93 -15.20 -0.99
CA HIS A 128 2.32 -16.51 -1.10
C HIS A 128 1.32 -16.51 -2.26
N VAL A 129 1.49 -17.39 -3.24
CA VAL A 129 0.54 -17.63 -4.32
C VAL A 129 -0.68 -18.31 -3.72
N LEU A 130 -1.83 -17.65 -3.84
CA LEU A 130 -3.09 -18.17 -3.29
C LEU A 130 -3.86 -18.98 -4.32
N GLN A 131 -3.74 -18.58 -5.59
CA GLN A 131 -4.51 -19.17 -6.67
C GLN A 131 -3.87 -18.86 -8.02
N ASP A 132 -3.76 -19.87 -8.85
CA ASP A 132 -3.48 -19.72 -10.28
C ASP A 132 -4.72 -19.21 -11.00
N ALA A 133 -4.53 -18.38 -12.00
CA ALA A 133 -5.59 -17.76 -12.77
C ALA A 133 -5.19 -17.63 -14.25
N VAL A 134 -6.17 -17.30 -15.06
CA VAL A 134 -5.95 -16.86 -16.45
C VAL A 134 -6.58 -15.48 -16.60
N LEU A 135 -5.78 -14.51 -17.03
CA LEU A 135 -6.23 -13.16 -17.27
C LEU A 135 -5.99 -12.80 -18.73
N ASN A 136 -7.05 -12.47 -19.47
CA ASN A 136 -6.97 -12.15 -20.90
C ASN A 136 -6.25 -13.24 -21.73
N GLY A 137 -6.50 -14.52 -21.41
CA GLY A 137 -5.88 -15.67 -22.11
C GLY A 137 -4.42 -15.97 -21.72
N SER A 138 -3.85 -15.24 -20.76
CA SER A 138 -2.48 -15.46 -20.30
C SER A 138 -2.45 -15.94 -18.84
N PRO A 139 -1.47 -16.77 -18.44
CA PRO A 139 -1.29 -17.18 -17.06
C PRO A 139 -1.15 -15.97 -16.13
N ALA A 140 -1.78 -16.04 -14.98
CA ALA A 140 -1.74 -15.04 -13.91
C ALA A 140 -1.82 -15.72 -12.56
N ALA A 141 -1.52 -15.03 -11.49
CA ALA A 141 -1.70 -15.53 -10.13
C ALA A 141 -2.27 -14.46 -9.22
N LEU A 142 -3.16 -14.90 -8.30
CA LEU A 142 -3.54 -14.12 -7.13
C LEU A 142 -2.53 -14.39 -6.02
N VAL A 143 -1.90 -13.34 -5.53
CA VAL A 143 -0.81 -13.45 -4.56
C VAL A 143 -1.13 -12.62 -3.33
N ARG A 144 -0.95 -13.20 -2.15
CA ARG A 144 -0.91 -12.45 -0.88
C ARG A 144 0.51 -11.95 -0.65
N VAL A 145 0.65 -10.68 -0.37
CA VAL A 145 1.94 -10.02 -0.11
C VAL A 145 1.93 -9.41 1.28
N THR A 146 2.95 -9.72 2.09
CA THR A 146 3.18 -9.10 3.39
C THR A 146 4.39 -8.18 3.28
N LEU A 147 4.18 -6.88 3.50
CA LEU A 147 5.26 -5.89 3.41
C LEU A 147 6.03 -5.80 4.74
N ARG A 148 7.34 -6.06 4.71
CA ARG A 148 8.28 -5.74 5.81
C ARG A 148 8.84 -4.32 5.67
N THR A 149 8.78 -3.74 4.47
CA THR A 149 9.10 -2.33 4.19
C THR A 149 8.00 -1.71 3.35
N GLY A 150 7.88 -0.39 3.33
CA GLY A 150 6.89 0.34 2.54
C GLY A 150 7.59 1.32 1.59
N ARG A 151 8.11 0.84 0.45
CA ARG A 151 8.72 1.70 -0.58
C ARG A 151 7.70 2.06 -1.65
N PHE A 152 7.94 3.20 -2.30
CA PHE A 152 7.09 3.65 -3.41
C PHE A 152 7.02 2.57 -4.51
N HIS A 153 5.81 2.18 -4.91
CA HIS A 153 5.52 1.12 -5.89
C HIS A 153 6.25 -0.21 -5.62
N GLN A 154 6.50 -0.55 -4.35
CA GLN A 154 7.36 -1.68 -3.97
C GLN A 154 6.93 -3.00 -4.59
N ILE A 155 5.67 -3.41 -4.36
CA ILE A 155 5.13 -4.69 -4.86
C ILE A 155 5.27 -4.73 -6.39
N ARG A 156 4.79 -3.69 -7.06
CA ARG A 156 4.85 -3.59 -8.53
C ARG A 156 6.27 -3.72 -9.08
N CYS A 157 7.23 -3.04 -8.43
CA CYS A 157 8.62 -3.07 -8.88
C CYS A 157 9.25 -4.44 -8.65
N GLN A 158 9.07 -5.04 -7.47
CA GLN A 158 9.71 -6.31 -7.11
C GLN A 158 9.17 -7.48 -7.93
N PHE A 159 7.86 -7.54 -8.18
CA PHE A 159 7.26 -8.55 -9.05
C PHE A 159 7.67 -8.35 -10.51
N ALA A 160 7.61 -7.13 -11.03
CA ALA A 160 8.02 -6.84 -12.41
C ALA A 160 9.50 -7.18 -12.67
N THR A 161 10.40 -6.95 -11.70
CA THR A 161 11.83 -7.30 -11.79
C THR A 161 12.04 -8.82 -11.96
N ARG A 162 11.08 -9.63 -11.51
CA ARG A 162 11.09 -11.10 -11.62
C ARG A 162 10.26 -11.63 -12.78
N GLY A 163 9.79 -10.75 -13.68
CA GLY A 163 9.00 -11.14 -14.85
C GLY A 163 7.52 -11.37 -14.56
N HIS A 164 7.03 -10.91 -13.40
CA HIS A 164 5.63 -11.03 -12.97
C HIS A 164 4.95 -9.65 -12.76
N PRO A 165 4.89 -8.75 -13.78
CA PRO A 165 4.30 -7.42 -13.65
C PRO A 165 2.79 -7.47 -13.34
#